data_83f5d84c1848888a8492324aa3e00cc8
#
_entry.id   83f5d84c1848888a8492324aa3e00cc8
#
_cell.length_a   1.000
_cell.length_b   1.000
_cell.length_c   1.000
_cell.angle_alpha   90.00
_cell.angle_beta   90.00
_cell.angle_gamma   90.00
#
_symmetry.space_group_name_H-M   'P 1'
#
loop_
_entity.id
_entity.type
_entity.pdbx_description
1 polymer ?
#
loop_
_entity_poly.entity_id
_entity_poly.type
_entity_poly.pdbx_seq_one_letter_code
_entity_poly.pdbx_strand_id
1 'polypeptide(L)'
;LESFLKLPIRNTNCGKILHITDTHLFADDNGSLLGVNSNASFLAVINEIERSNKKFDLIVATGDFVQDGSKKAYARFAEQIIKFDTPCVWLAGNHDNYAYMQDVFANYHFADNKAVLLGDKWLIILLNSQVSGQAYGFLPESELKFLHNVLTEHPYRDALVFLHHHPVNSGCHWLDHHILKNSDQLEEIIQKHSNVKGIGWGHIHQKQDYVWHNCKAFSTPSTCFQFKPKCYDFQLSSDDAPGWREITLNIDGSIDSDVYRLKDNQFLPDVSQNGY
;
A
#
# COMPACT_ATOMS: atom_id res chain seq x y z
N LEU A 1 -2.52 -23.32 -11.71
CA LEU A 1 -3.72 -22.45 -11.68
C LEU A 1 -3.54 -21.52 -10.51
N GLU A 2 -3.42 -20.24 -10.80
CA GLU A 2 -3.36 -19.21 -9.76
C GLU A 2 -4.72 -19.15 -9.06
N SER A 3 -4.72 -19.10 -7.74
CA SER A 3 -5.96 -19.01 -6.99
C SER A 3 -6.36 -17.54 -6.87
N PHE A 4 -7.49 -17.18 -7.46
CA PHE A 4 -8.09 -15.87 -7.31
C PHE A 4 -8.98 -15.80 -6.06
N LEU A 5 -8.82 -14.76 -5.27
CA LEU A 5 -9.82 -14.42 -4.28
C LEU A 5 -10.99 -13.74 -4.98
N LYS A 6 -12.20 -14.26 -4.78
CA LYS A 6 -13.43 -13.68 -5.38
C LYS A 6 -14.24 -13.01 -4.28
N LEU A 7 -14.46 -11.72 -4.43
CA LEU A 7 -15.20 -10.91 -3.46
C LEU A 7 -16.37 -10.19 -4.16
N PRO A 8 -17.55 -10.19 -3.54
CA PRO A 8 -18.65 -9.33 -3.98
C PRO A 8 -18.34 -7.86 -3.62
N ILE A 9 -19.02 -6.93 -4.26
CA ILE A 9 -19.09 -5.54 -3.86
C ILE A 9 -20.43 -5.25 -3.16
N ARG A 10 -20.41 -4.40 -2.14
CA ARG A 10 -21.61 -4.03 -1.35
C ARG A 10 -22.56 -3.15 -2.15
N ASN A 11 -22.02 -2.29 -3.01
CA ASN A 11 -22.76 -1.38 -3.87
C ASN A 11 -22.51 -1.76 -5.34
N THR A 12 -23.56 -2.08 -6.06
CA THR A 12 -23.46 -2.52 -7.47
C THR A 12 -22.82 -1.49 -8.41
N ASN A 13 -22.77 -0.22 -8.01
CA ASN A 13 -22.23 0.86 -8.82
C ASN A 13 -20.72 1.12 -8.59
N CYS A 14 -20.19 0.70 -7.46
CA CYS A 14 -18.75 0.91 -7.16
C CYS A 14 -18.23 -0.03 -6.09
N GLY A 15 -16.97 -0.43 -6.23
CA GLY A 15 -16.18 -1.06 -5.18
C GLY A 15 -15.47 -0.01 -4.31
N LYS A 16 -15.30 -0.31 -3.02
CA LYS A 16 -14.62 0.57 -2.06
C LYS A 16 -13.40 -0.13 -1.48
N ILE A 17 -12.22 0.48 -1.63
CA ILE A 17 -10.96 -0.02 -1.07
C ILE A 17 -10.43 0.95 -0.02
N LEU A 18 -10.00 0.40 1.11
CA LEU A 18 -9.16 1.08 2.09
C LEU A 18 -7.70 0.70 1.82
N HIS A 19 -6.86 1.67 1.52
CA HIS A 19 -5.43 1.47 1.30
C HIS A 19 -4.64 2.01 2.49
N ILE A 20 -3.93 1.10 3.18
CA ILE A 20 -3.06 1.37 4.34
C ILE A 20 -1.65 0.91 4.00
N THR A 21 -0.64 1.65 4.44
CA THR A 21 0.76 1.36 4.14
C THR A 21 1.71 1.92 5.20
N ASP A 22 2.91 1.34 5.28
CA ASP A 22 4.05 1.89 6.03
C ASP A 22 3.71 2.17 7.51
N THR A 23 3.24 1.14 8.21
CA THR A 23 2.85 1.28 9.62
C THR A 23 4.03 1.24 10.58
N HIS A 24 5.16 0.64 10.20
CA HIS A 24 6.42 0.57 10.94
C HIS A 24 6.26 0.22 12.42
N LEU A 25 5.43 -0.78 12.71
CA LEU A 25 5.12 -1.19 14.07
C LEU A 25 6.29 -1.91 14.74
N PHE A 26 6.28 -1.90 16.07
CA PHE A 26 7.23 -2.61 16.92
C PHE A 26 6.52 -3.65 17.79
N ALA A 27 7.29 -4.63 18.27
CA ALA A 27 6.81 -5.55 19.31
C ALA A 27 6.47 -4.84 20.63
N ASP A 28 7.22 -3.78 20.95
CA ASP A 28 6.97 -2.90 22.09
C ASP A 28 5.89 -1.87 21.74
N ASP A 29 4.91 -1.70 22.62
CA ASP A 29 3.83 -0.72 22.48
C ASP A 29 4.34 0.73 22.46
N ASN A 30 5.50 0.96 23.09
CA ASN A 30 6.17 2.26 23.13
C ASN A 30 7.24 2.43 22.05
N GLY A 31 7.36 1.46 21.12
CA GLY A 31 8.30 1.56 20.00
C GLY A 31 8.10 2.85 19.21
N SER A 32 9.17 3.58 19.01
CA SER A 32 9.15 4.88 18.33
C SER A 32 10.15 4.92 17.21
N LEU A 33 9.76 5.56 16.10
CA LEU A 33 10.60 5.81 14.95
C LEU A 33 10.58 7.30 14.63
N LEU A 34 11.75 7.91 14.56
CA LEU A 34 11.91 9.37 14.28
C LEU A 34 11.04 10.26 15.20
N GLY A 35 10.92 9.89 16.47
CA GLY A 35 10.12 10.60 17.46
C GLY A 35 8.62 10.28 17.47
N VAL A 36 8.14 9.45 16.54
CA VAL A 36 6.73 9.02 16.49
C VAL A 36 6.57 7.65 17.13
N ASN A 37 5.69 7.50 18.12
CA ASN A 37 5.23 6.20 18.57
C ASN A 37 4.33 5.61 17.49
N SER A 38 4.83 4.62 16.75
CA SER A 38 4.17 4.07 15.59
C SER A 38 2.87 3.33 15.93
N ASN A 39 2.82 2.65 17.08
CA ASN A 39 1.61 1.97 17.53
C ASN A 39 0.51 2.98 17.88
N ALA A 40 0.82 4.02 18.63
CA ALA A 40 -0.15 5.06 18.98
C ALA A 40 -0.67 5.80 17.75
N SER A 41 0.20 6.11 16.80
CA SER A 41 -0.16 6.73 15.52
C SER A 41 -1.08 5.83 14.69
N PHE A 42 -0.72 4.55 14.54
CA PHE A 42 -1.54 3.58 13.82
C PHE A 42 -2.93 3.42 14.46
N LEU A 43 -3.01 3.28 15.79
CA LEU A 43 -4.28 3.19 16.50
C LEU A 43 -5.15 4.46 16.30
N ALA A 44 -4.53 5.63 16.27
CA ALA A 44 -5.26 6.87 16.01
C ALA A 44 -5.86 6.89 14.59
N VAL A 45 -5.09 6.42 13.59
CA VAL A 45 -5.58 6.28 12.20
C VAL A 45 -6.75 5.29 12.14
N ILE A 46 -6.61 4.10 12.73
CA ILE A 46 -7.67 3.08 12.75
C ILE A 46 -8.94 3.62 13.42
N ASN A 47 -8.81 4.29 14.56
CA ASN A 47 -9.94 4.87 15.27
C ASN A 47 -10.67 5.95 14.44
N GLU A 48 -9.93 6.75 13.67
CA GLU A 48 -10.54 7.78 12.81
C GLU A 48 -11.29 7.14 11.63
N ILE A 49 -10.73 6.08 11.05
CA ILE A 49 -11.42 5.31 10.00
C ILE A 49 -12.71 4.68 10.56
N GLU A 50 -12.65 4.05 11.73
CA GLU A 50 -13.83 3.46 12.39
C GLU A 50 -14.93 4.51 12.68
N ARG A 51 -14.55 5.69 13.18
CA ARG A 51 -15.48 6.80 13.45
C ARG A 51 -16.19 7.29 12.20
N SER A 52 -15.58 7.17 11.03
CA SER A 52 -16.21 7.56 9.77
C SER A 52 -17.43 6.71 9.42
N ASN A 53 -17.58 5.52 10.03
CA ASN A 53 -18.59 4.51 9.75
C ASN A 53 -18.65 4.07 8.28
N LYS A 54 -17.63 4.38 7.49
CA LYS A 54 -17.54 3.94 6.10
C LYS A 54 -17.31 2.44 6.02
N LYS A 55 -17.88 1.82 5.01
CA LYS A 55 -17.69 0.39 4.73
C LYS A 55 -16.85 0.22 3.48
N PHE A 56 -15.93 -0.72 3.54
CA PHE A 56 -15.04 -1.09 2.45
C PHE A 56 -15.33 -2.52 2.00
N ASP A 57 -15.08 -2.82 0.75
CA ASP A 57 -15.21 -4.16 0.19
C ASP A 57 -13.89 -4.93 0.29
N LEU A 58 -12.77 -4.20 0.35
CA LEU A 58 -11.43 -4.76 0.44
C LEU A 58 -10.50 -3.79 1.18
N ILE A 59 -9.60 -4.32 2.01
CA ILE A 59 -8.44 -3.61 2.54
C ILE A 59 -7.21 -4.08 1.76
N VAL A 60 -6.42 -3.14 1.24
CA VAL A 60 -5.14 -3.40 0.60
C VAL A 60 -4.05 -2.80 1.46
N ALA A 61 -3.12 -3.63 1.91
CA ALA A 61 -2.02 -3.22 2.76
C ALA A 61 -0.68 -3.43 2.01
N THR A 62 0.06 -2.35 1.77
CA THR A 62 1.18 -2.33 0.82
C THR A 62 2.56 -2.28 1.45
N GLY A 63 2.74 -2.99 2.57
CA GLY A 63 4.07 -3.27 3.12
C GLY A 63 4.58 -2.28 4.14
N ASP A 64 5.80 -2.54 4.59
CA ASP A 64 6.47 -1.88 5.71
C ASP A 64 5.61 -1.85 6.97
N PHE A 65 5.06 -3.06 7.28
CA PHE A 65 4.19 -3.25 8.45
C PHE A 65 4.95 -3.07 9.75
N VAL A 66 6.21 -3.51 9.78
CA VAL A 66 7.00 -3.56 10.99
C VAL A 66 8.38 -2.94 10.80
N GLN A 67 8.93 -2.39 11.88
CA GLN A 67 10.28 -1.85 11.89
C GLN A 67 11.30 -2.83 12.47
N ASP A 68 10.89 -3.62 13.45
CA ASP A 68 11.77 -4.54 14.20
C ASP A 68 11.75 -5.99 13.68
N GLY A 69 11.02 -6.27 12.61
CA GLY A 69 10.88 -7.60 12.02
C GLY A 69 10.20 -8.64 12.88
N SER A 70 9.50 -8.24 13.95
CA SER A 70 8.92 -9.16 14.93
C SER A 70 7.55 -9.68 14.52
N LYS A 71 7.27 -10.97 14.80
CA LYS A 71 5.93 -11.56 14.63
C LYS A 71 4.86 -10.85 15.45
N LYS A 72 5.22 -10.35 16.63
CA LYS A 72 4.30 -9.63 17.51
C LYS A 72 3.84 -8.31 16.88
N ALA A 73 4.71 -7.62 16.16
CA ALA A 73 4.34 -6.39 15.45
C ALA A 73 3.36 -6.66 14.30
N TYR A 74 3.55 -7.75 13.52
CA TYR A 74 2.56 -8.17 12.52
C TYR A 74 1.21 -8.54 13.13
N ALA A 75 1.21 -9.27 14.25
CA ALA A 75 -0.03 -9.59 14.98
C ALA A 75 -0.76 -8.32 15.43
N ARG A 76 -0.03 -7.33 15.91
CA ARG A 76 -0.57 -6.02 16.31
C ARG A 76 -1.29 -5.31 15.14
N PHE A 77 -0.72 -5.34 13.95
CA PHE A 77 -1.39 -4.85 12.75
C PHE A 77 -2.69 -5.62 12.50
N ALA A 78 -2.60 -6.93 12.45
CA ALA A 78 -3.73 -7.80 12.13
C ALA A 78 -4.89 -7.67 13.12
N GLU A 79 -4.62 -7.57 14.42
CA GLU A 79 -5.59 -7.37 15.50
C GLU A 79 -6.44 -6.11 15.33
N GLN A 80 -5.91 -5.08 14.69
CA GLN A 80 -6.67 -3.88 14.40
C GLN A 80 -7.49 -4.02 13.12
N ILE A 81 -6.90 -4.60 12.09
CA ILE A 81 -7.53 -4.72 10.77
C ILE A 81 -8.75 -5.66 10.78
N ILE A 82 -8.72 -6.75 11.55
CA ILE A 82 -9.86 -7.68 11.62
C ILE A 82 -11.14 -7.02 12.18
N LYS A 83 -11.02 -5.91 12.91
CA LYS A 83 -12.18 -5.18 13.45
C LYS A 83 -13.10 -4.60 12.38
N PHE A 84 -12.57 -4.38 11.17
CA PHE A 84 -13.35 -3.85 10.06
C PHE A 84 -14.30 -4.87 9.44
N ASP A 85 -14.18 -6.17 9.77
CA ASP A 85 -14.96 -7.24 9.15
C ASP A 85 -14.94 -7.14 7.60
N THR A 86 -13.75 -6.89 7.08
CA THR A 86 -13.49 -6.63 5.66
C THR A 86 -12.28 -7.46 5.23
N PRO A 87 -12.35 -8.20 4.12
CA PRO A 87 -11.20 -8.95 3.62
C PRO A 87 -9.97 -8.07 3.46
N CYS A 88 -8.80 -8.57 3.85
CA CYS A 88 -7.53 -7.89 3.72
C CYS A 88 -6.58 -8.70 2.85
N VAL A 89 -5.97 -8.05 1.86
CA VAL A 89 -4.86 -8.56 1.06
C VAL A 89 -3.62 -7.70 1.30
N TRP A 90 -2.46 -8.27 1.14
CA TRP A 90 -1.22 -7.65 1.56
C TRP A 90 -0.05 -7.99 0.63
N LEU A 91 0.95 -7.14 0.62
CA LEU A 91 2.26 -7.37 0.00
C LEU A 91 3.37 -6.86 0.92
N ALA A 92 4.60 -7.34 0.74
CA ALA A 92 5.73 -6.94 1.56
C ALA A 92 6.37 -5.63 1.10
N GLY A 93 6.84 -4.84 2.07
CA GLY A 93 7.78 -3.74 1.86
C GLY A 93 9.23 -4.16 2.16
N ASN A 94 10.16 -3.22 2.06
CA ASN A 94 11.58 -3.51 2.25
C ASN A 94 11.97 -3.80 3.72
N HIS A 95 11.18 -3.35 4.69
CA HIS A 95 11.39 -3.65 6.12
C HIS A 95 10.79 -5.00 6.55
N ASP A 96 9.97 -5.63 5.71
CA ASP A 96 9.20 -6.80 6.10
C ASP A 96 9.97 -8.13 5.96
N ASN A 97 9.58 -9.09 6.80
CA ASN A 97 9.94 -10.49 6.68
C ASN A 97 8.75 -11.27 6.11
N TYR A 98 8.80 -11.62 4.83
CA TYR A 98 7.70 -12.25 4.12
C TYR A 98 7.22 -13.55 4.77
N ALA A 99 8.16 -14.41 5.24
CA ALA A 99 7.80 -15.66 5.91
C ALA A 99 7.05 -15.44 7.22
N TYR A 100 7.43 -14.40 7.99
CA TYR A 100 6.73 -14.04 9.22
C TYR A 100 5.34 -13.44 8.94
N MET A 101 5.22 -12.67 7.88
CA MET A 101 3.92 -12.17 7.42
C MET A 101 2.98 -13.33 7.10
N GLN A 102 3.41 -14.28 6.26
CA GLN A 102 2.60 -15.45 5.91
C GLN A 102 2.14 -16.22 7.14
N ASP A 103 3.06 -16.52 8.06
CA ASP A 103 2.78 -17.29 9.28
C ASP A 103 1.78 -16.55 10.20
N VAL A 104 1.97 -15.26 10.42
CA VAL A 104 1.11 -14.48 11.31
C VAL A 104 -0.24 -14.21 10.66
N PHE A 105 -0.27 -13.70 9.44
CA PHE A 105 -1.50 -13.26 8.77
C PHE A 105 -2.45 -14.43 8.46
N ALA A 106 -1.93 -15.63 8.25
CA ALA A 106 -2.75 -16.83 8.13
C ALA A 106 -3.64 -17.07 9.35
N ASN A 107 -3.15 -16.76 10.57
CA ASN A 107 -3.92 -16.91 11.81
C ASN A 107 -5.08 -15.89 11.93
N TYR A 108 -5.03 -14.81 11.17
CA TYR A 108 -6.08 -13.79 11.09
C TYR A 108 -6.93 -13.90 9.82
N HIS A 109 -6.74 -14.98 9.04
CA HIS A 109 -7.44 -15.22 7.79
C HIS A 109 -7.25 -14.12 6.73
N PHE A 110 -6.13 -13.41 6.77
CA PHE A 110 -5.78 -12.48 5.70
C PHE A 110 -5.39 -13.27 4.46
N ALA A 111 -5.97 -12.87 3.33
CA ALA A 111 -5.76 -13.58 2.09
C ALA A 111 -4.35 -13.31 1.53
N ASP A 112 -3.64 -14.37 1.24
CA ASP A 112 -2.32 -14.34 0.62
C ASP A 112 -2.43 -14.40 -0.94
N ASN A 113 -3.60 -14.06 -1.46
CA ASN A 113 -3.87 -14.03 -2.88
C ASN A 113 -3.31 -12.76 -3.52
N LYS A 114 -2.50 -12.93 -4.55
CA LYS A 114 -1.93 -11.82 -5.32
C LYS A 114 -2.92 -11.21 -6.33
N ALA A 115 -4.05 -11.86 -6.58
CA ALA A 115 -5.09 -11.34 -7.45
C ALA A 115 -6.48 -11.52 -6.83
N VAL A 116 -7.28 -10.46 -6.89
CA VAL A 116 -8.65 -10.42 -6.37
C VAL A 116 -9.61 -10.03 -7.50
N LEU A 117 -10.62 -10.85 -7.72
CA LEU A 117 -11.76 -10.50 -8.55
C LEU A 117 -12.80 -9.80 -7.65
N LEU A 118 -12.88 -8.48 -7.77
CA LEU A 118 -13.77 -7.66 -6.95
C LEU A 118 -15.01 -7.28 -7.75
N GLY A 119 -16.16 -7.82 -7.35
CA GLY A 119 -17.38 -7.78 -8.15
C GLY A 119 -17.16 -8.39 -9.54
N ASP A 120 -17.95 -7.93 -10.51
CA ASP A 120 -17.84 -8.41 -11.89
C ASP A 120 -16.87 -7.58 -12.74
N LYS A 121 -16.54 -6.39 -12.31
CA LYS A 121 -15.84 -5.39 -13.12
C LYS A 121 -14.35 -5.27 -12.82
N TRP A 122 -13.94 -5.42 -11.55
CA TRP A 122 -12.59 -5.06 -11.13
C TRP A 122 -11.69 -6.26 -10.86
N LEU A 123 -10.41 -6.04 -11.14
CA LEU A 123 -9.29 -6.95 -10.88
C LEU A 123 -8.24 -6.18 -10.08
N ILE A 124 -7.96 -6.64 -8.87
CA ILE A 124 -6.91 -6.05 -8.01
C ILE A 124 -5.72 -6.97 -8.03
N ILE A 125 -4.53 -6.44 -8.36
CA ILE A 125 -3.30 -7.21 -8.51
C ILE A 125 -2.25 -6.67 -7.55
N LEU A 126 -1.60 -7.57 -6.81
CA LEU A 126 -0.53 -7.25 -5.87
C LEU A 126 0.80 -7.82 -6.39
N LEU A 127 1.81 -6.98 -6.52
CA LEU A 127 3.14 -7.35 -6.99
C LEU A 127 4.15 -7.26 -5.85
N ASN A 128 4.91 -8.31 -5.63
CA ASN A 128 6.00 -8.29 -4.65
C ASN A 128 7.26 -7.70 -5.28
N SER A 129 7.57 -6.47 -4.90
CA SER A 129 8.78 -5.74 -5.34
C SER A 129 9.93 -5.78 -4.33
N GLN A 130 9.78 -6.53 -3.23
CA GLN A 130 10.81 -6.64 -2.19
C GLN A 130 12.08 -7.32 -2.71
N VAL A 131 13.22 -6.73 -2.41
CA VAL A 131 14.56 -7.32 -2.57
C VAL A 131 15.17 -7.49 -1.19
N SER A 132 15.49 -8.71 -0.82
CA SER A 132 16.02 -9.00 0.53
C SER A 132 17.25 -8.17 0.86
N GLY A 133 17.19 -7.43 1.98
CA GLY A 133 18.28 -6.60 2.48
C GLY A 133 18.55 -5.33 1.66
N GLN A 134 17.65 -4.95 0.77
CA GLN A 134 17.76 -3.72 -0.02
C GLN A 134 16.57 -2.80 0.21
N ALA A 135 16.81 -1.49 0.17
CA ALA A 135 15.75 -0.49 0.29
C ALA A 135 15.07 -0.18 -1.06
N TYR A 136 15.67 -0.58 -2.18
CA TYR A 136 15.07 -0.42 -3.51
C TYR A 136 14.21 -1.63 -3.90
N GLY A 137 13.27 -1.41 -4.80
CA GLY A 137 12.43 -2.46 -5.36
C GLY A 137 12.95 -3.06 -6.66
N PHE A 138 12.56 -4.31 -6.92
CA PHE A 138 12.76 -4.98 -8.19
C PHE A 138 11.66 -6.03 -8.40
N LEU A 139 11.06 -6.08 -9.56
CA LEU A 139 10.10 -7.11 -9.94
C LEU A 139 10.83 -8.24 -10.68
N PRO A 140 10.97 -9.43 -10.08
CA PRO A 140 11.55 -10.57 -10.79
C PRO A 140 10.67 -10.98 -11.97
N GLU A 141 11.25 -11.73 -12.90
CA GLU A 141 10.55 -12.17 -14.11
C GLU A 141 9.24 -12.93 -13.81
N SER A 142 9.19 -13.65 -12.70
CA SER A 142 7.99 -14.33 -12.23
C SER A 142 6.84 -13.37 -11.91
N GLU A 143 7.14 -12.21 -11.31
CA GLU A 143 6.13 -11.18 -11.00
C GLU A 143 5.64 -10.50 -12.29
N LEU A 144 6.54 -10.21 -13.20
CA LEU A 144 6.19 -9.59 -14.50
C LEU A 144 5.35 -10.55 -15.35
N LYS A 145 5.71 -11.84 -15.40
CA LYS A 145 4.92 -12.88 -16.07
C LYS A 145 3.54 -13.05 -15.41
N PHE A 146 3.50 -13.07 -14.08
CA PHE A 146 2.24 -13.13 -13.34
C PHE A 146 1.31 -11.99 -13.74
N LEU A 147 1.80 -10.74 -13.70
CA LEU A 147 1.03 -9.56 -14.10
C LEU A 147 0.49 -9.69 -15.54
N HIS A 148 1.37 -10.02 -16.48
CA HIS A 148 0.98 -10.18 -17.88
C HIS A 148 -0.09 -11.26 -18.07
N ASN A 149 0.07 -12.43 -17.46
CA ASN A 149 -0.85 -13.55 -17.57
C ASN A 149 -2.23 -13.20 -17.00
N VAL A 150 -2.27 -12.66 -15.79
CA VAL A 150 -3.53 -12.30 -15.11
C VAL A 150 -4.30 -11.23 -15.91
N LEU A 151 -3.61 -10.22 -16.45
CA LEU A 151 -4.24 -9.21 -17.30
C LEU A 151 -4.75 -9.81 -18.63
N THR A 152 -4.03 -10.77 -19.18
CA THR A 152 -4.43 -11.47 -20.42
C THR A 152 -5.63 -12.39 -20.20
N GLU A 153 -5.69 -13.08 -19.05
CA GLU A 153 -6.80 -13.97 -18.69
C GLU A 153 -8.10 -13.20 -18.39
N HIS A 154 -7.99 -11.93 -17.98
CA HIS A 154 -9.13 -11.09 -17.60
C HIS A 154 -9.22 -9.78 -18.39
N PRO A 155 -9.28 -9.82 -19.73
CA PRO A 155 -9.19 -8.62 -20.58
C PRO A 155 -10.41 -7.69 -20.45
N TYR A 156 -11.53 -8.18 -19.91
CA TYR A 156 -12.78 -7.41 -19.73
C TYR A 156 -12.94 -6.84 -18.33
N ARG A 157 -11.97 -7.09 -17.43
CA ARG A 157 -11.94 -6.48 -16.10
C ARG A 157 -10.99 -5.31 -16.08
N ASP A 158 -11.43 -4.21 -15.53
CA ASP A 158 -10.52 -3.08 -15.26
C ASP A 158 -9.60 -3.43 -14.09
N ALA A 159 -8.33 -3.13 -14.23
CA ALA A 159 -7.31 -3.54 -13.26
C ALA A 159 -6.74 -2.35 -12.48
N LEU A 160 -6.59 -2.55 -11.17
CA LEU A 160 -5.82 -1.71 -10.28
C LEU A 160 -4.65 -2.54 -9.71
N VAL A 161 -3.42 -2.10 -9.96
CA VAL A 161 -2.19 -2.79 -9.56
C VAL A 161 -1.60 -2.13 -8.33
N PHE A 162 -1.12 -2.90 -7.38
CA PHE A 162 -0.39 -2.42 -6.20
C PHE A 162 0.99 -3.04 -6.11
N LEU A 163 1.94 -2.25 -5.65
CA LEU A 163 3.27 -2.68 -5.24
C LEU A 163 3.73 -1.79 -4.08
N HIS A 164 4.86 -2.13 -3.44
CA HIS A 164 5.38 -1.29 -2.36
C HIS A 164 6.20 -0.13 -2.91
N HIS A 165 7.22 -0.42 -3.72
CA HIS A 165 8.17 0.59 -4.21
C HIS A 165 7.60 1.39 -5.37
N HIS A 166 7.82 2.71 -5.33
CA HIS A 166 7.35 3.64 -6.37
C HIS A 166 8.00 3.35 -7.74
N PRO A 167 7.21 3.27 -8.81
CA PRO A 167 7.73 3.05 -10.17
C PRO A 167 8.04 4.34 -10.92
N VAL A 168 7.61 5.49 -10.38
CA VAL A 168 7.77 6.82 -10.96
C VAL A 168 8.56 7.69 -9.99
N ASN A 169 9.46 8.52 -10.50
CA ASN A 169 10.24 9.43 -9.64
C ASN A 169 9.35 10.22 -8.70
N SER A 170 9.69 10.18 -7.41
CA SER A 170 8.97 10.89 -6.36
C SER A 170 9.22 12.40 -6.37
N GLY A 171 10.27 12.84 -7.05
CA GLY A 171 10.78 14.20 -7.00
C GLY A 171 11.65 14.48 -5.78
N CYS A 172 11.99 13.46 -5.00
CA CYS A 172 12.98 13.50 -3.93
C CYS A 172 14.20 12.68 -4.33
N HIS A 173 15.34 13.34 -4.56
CA HIS A 173 16.53 12.67 -5.10
C HIS A 173 16.96 11.47 -4.25
N TRP A 174 16.97 11.60 -2.93
CA TRP A 174 17.36 10.51 -2.03
C TRP A 174 16.37 9.32 -2.06
N LEU A 175 15.05 9.57 -2.13
CA LEU A 175 14.03 8.53 -2.27
C LEU A 175 14.12 7.81 -3.61
N ASP A 176 14.46 8.52 -4.67
CA ASP A 176 14.55 7.96 -6.02
C ASP A 176 15.75 7.01 -6.17
N HIS A 177 16.68 6.97 -5.19
CA HIS A 177 17.63 5.87 -5.06
C HIS A 177 16.97 4.54 -4.64
N HIS A 178 15.82 4.59 -4.03
CA HIS A 178 15.04 3.42 -3.55
C HIS A 178 13.86 3.06 -4.47
N ILE A 179 13.80 3.64 -5.65
CA ILE A 179 12.77 3.39 -6.68
C ILE A 179 12.74 1.92 -7.12
N LEU A 180 11.66 1.50 -7.76
CA LEU A 180 11.59 0.23 -8.50
C LEU A 180 12.61 0.24 -9.64
N LYS A 181 13.68 -0.57 -9.55
CA LYS A 181 14.83 -0.50 -10.47
C LYS A 181 14.51 -0.90 -11.91
N ASN A 182 13.52 -1.74 -12.12
CA ASN A 182 13.09 -2.18 -13.45
C ASN A 182 11.66 -1.68 -13.77
N SER A 183 11.40 -0.44 -13.46
CA SER A 183 10.10 0.21 -13.75
C SER A 183 9.77 0.24 -15.24
N ASP A 184 10.77 0.28 -16.11
CA ASP A 184 10.66 0.17 -17.57
C ASP A 184 9.98 -1.13 -18.02
N GLN A 185 10.31 -2.27 -17.38
CA GLN A 185 9.68 -3.56 -17.67
C GLN A 185 8.22 -3.61 -17.21
N LEU A 186 7.91 -3.00 -16.06
CA LEU A 186 6.53 -2.83 -15.60
C LEU A 186 5.73 -1.95 -16.57
N GLU A 187 6.33 -0.84 -16.98
CA GLU A 187 5.75 0.11 -17.94
C GLU A 187 5.39 -0.57 -19.26
N GLU A 188 6.29 -1.38 -19.83
CA GLU A 188 6.03 -2.13 -21.04
C GLU A 188 4.80 -3.05 -20.95
N ILE A 189 4.58 -3.68 -19.81
CA ILE A 189 3.40 -4.51 -19.59
C ILE A 189 2.15 -3.65 -19.49
N ILE A 190 2.18 -2.58 -18.70
CA ILE A 190 1.04 -1.68 -18.52
C ILE A 190 0.61 -1.07 -19.85
N GLN A 191 1.55 -0.66 -20.70
CA GLN A 191 1.25 -0.12 -22.03
C GLN A 191 0.58 -1.13 -22.98
N LYS A 192 0.87 -2.42 -22.83
CA LYS A 192 0.26 -3.49 -23.62
C LYS A 192 -1.17 -3.85 -23.18
N HIS A 193 -1.58 -3.44 -22.00
CA HIS A 193 -2.85 -3.81 -21.38
C HIS A 193 -3.73 -2.60 -21.07
N SER A 194 -4.60 -2.23 -22.01
CA SER A 194 -5.50 -1.06 -21.88
C SER A 194 -6.53 -1.15 -20.75
N ASN A 195 -6.70 -2.34 -20.18
CA ASN A 195 -7.56 -2.58 -19.02
C ASN A 195 -6.90 -2.21 -17.70
N VAL A 196 -5.61 -1.87 -17.64
CA VAL A 196 -5.00 -1.30 -16.44
C VAL A 196 -5.47 0.15 -16.31
N LYS A 197 -6.20 0.46 -15.24
CA LYS A 197 -6.77 1.78 -14.96
C LYS A 197 -6.03 2.54 -13.87
N GLY A 198 -5.32 1.82 -13.01
CA GLY A 198 -4.56 2.46 -11.95
C GLY A 198 -3.42 1.63 -11.43
N ILE A 199 -2.50 2.31 -10.77
CA ILE A 199 -1.38 1.74 -10.03
C ILE A 199 -1.16 2.52 -8.73
N GLY A 200 -1.04 1.82 -7.59
CA GLY A 200 -0.86 2.41 -6.27
C GLY A 200 0.33 1.83 -5.53
N TRP A 201 0.96 2.64 -4.67
CA TRP A 201 2.13 2.22 -3.88
C TRP A 201 2.23 2.93 -2.54
N GLY A 202 3.13 2.42 -1.68
CA GLY A 202 3.54 3.01 -0.40
C GLY A 202 4.94 3.59 -0.47
N HIS A 203 5.80 3.21 0.48
CA HIS A 203 7.24 3.41 0.54
C HIS A 203 7.73 4.86 0.68
N ILE A 204 7.18 5.79 -0.08
CA ILE A 204 7.65 7.18 -0.09
C ILE A 204 7.01 8.05 0.98
N HIS A 205 6.08 7.51 1.77
CA HIS A 205 5.38 8.24 2.85
C HIS A 205 4.88 9.63 2.43
N GLN A 206 4.33 9.72 1.23
CA GLN A 206 3.81 10.97 0.66
C GLN A 206 2.49 10.73 -0.05
N LYS A 207 1.63 11.74 -0.08
CA LYS A 207 0.51 11.79 -1.01
C LYS A 207 1.02 12.29 -2.35
N GLN A 208 0.92 11.45 -3.38
CA GLN A 208 1.16 11.85 -4.76
C GLN A 208 0.05 11.31 -5.65
N ASP A 209 -0.31 12.05 -6.68
CA ASP A 209 -1.29 11.68 -7.69
C ASP A 209 -0.79 12.11 -9.07
N TYR A 210 -0.72 11.14 -10.00
CA TYR A 210 -0.21 11.34 -11.36
C TYR A 210 -1.14 10.71 -12.38
N VAL A 211 -0.90 11.02 -13.64
CA VAL A 211 -1.32 10.20 -14.78
C VAL A 211 -0.05 9.58 -15.36
N TRP A 212 0.02 8.25 -15.41
CA TRP A 212 1.13 7.49 -15.95
C TRP A 212 0.61 6.49 -16.98
N HIS A 213 0.98 6.69 -18.25
CA HIS A 213 0.52 5.87 -19.38
C HIS A 213 -1.00 5.63 -19.43
N ASN A 214 -1.77 6.70 -19.29
CA ASN A 214 -3.25 6.67 -19.24
C ASN A 214 -3.84 5.96 -18.00
N CYS A 215 -3.01 5.58 -17.03
CA CYS A 215 -3.44 5.03 -15.77
C CYS A 215 -3.40 6.11 -14.68
N LYS A 216 -4.31 6.06 -13.72
CA LYS A 216 -4.20 6.83 -12.48
C LYS A 216 -3.09 6.21 -11.63
N ALA A 217 -2.05 6.98 -11.31
CA ALA A 217 -0.92 6.53 -10.51
C ALA A 217 -0.87 7.33 -9.20
N PHE A 218 -0.74 6.64 -8.06
CA PHE A 218 -0.81 7.33 -6.77
C PHE A 218 0.00 6.64 -5.68
N SER A 219 0.52 7.43 -4.75
CA SER A 219 1.05 6.95 -3.48
C SER A 219 0.13 7.27 -2.32
N THR A 220 0.25 6.46 -1.28
CA THR A 220 -0.49 6.64 -0.03
C THR A 220 0.46 7.06 1.09
N PRO A 221 0.08 8.02 1.94
CA PRO A 221 0.89 8.40 3.09
C PRO A 221 0.99 7.25 4.11
N SER A 222 2.07 7.27 4.87
CA SER A 222 2.28 6.36 6.00
C SER A 222 1.27 6.63 7.13
N THR A 223 0.95 5.60 7.89
CA THR A 223 0.23 5.76 9.16
C THR A 223 1.15 6.14 10.31
N CYS A 224 2.45 6.29 10.06
CA CYS A 224 3.47 6.65 11.06
C CYS A 224 3.94 8.08 10.86
N PHE A 225 4.94 8.32 10.02
CA PHE A 225 5.50 9.65 9.73
C PHE A 225 5.58 9.88 8.22
N GLN A 226 5.83 11.13 7.81
CA GLN A 226 5.91 11.49 6.41
C GLN A 226 7.27 12.06 6.03
N PHE A 227 7.74 11.74 4.82
CA PHE A 227 8.89 12.40 4.22
C PHE A 227 8.46 13.71 3.55
N LYS A 228 9.31 14.72 3.66
CA LYS A 228 9.06 16.02 3.02
C LYS A 228 9.17 15.88 1.50
N PRO A 229 8.16 16.33 0.74
CA PRO A 229 8.21 16.28 -0.71
C PRO A 229 9.25 17.21 -1.33
N LYS A 230 9.75 16.86 -2.52
CA LYS A 230 10.63 17.70 -3.34
C LYS A 230 11.95 18.07 -2.66
N CYS A 231 12.53 17.12 -1.92
CA CYS A 231 13.81 17.29 -1.24
C CYS A 231 14.95 16.60 -1.98
N TYR A 232 16.14 17.21 -1.96
CA TYR A 232 17.34 16.57 -2.46
C TYR A 232 17.86 15.53 -1.48
N ASP A 233 18.05 15.91 -0.23
CA ASP A 233 18.50 15.05 0.86
C ASP A 233 17.32 14.57 1.73
N PHE A 234 17.58 13.60 2.61
CA PHE A 234 16.61 13.10 3.58
C PHE A 234 16.04 14.25 4.43
N GLN A 235 14.74 14.41 4.41
CA GLN A 235 14.01 15.35 5.25
C GLN A 235 12.64 14.80 5.63
N LEU A 236 12.23 15.07 6.86
CA LEU A 236 10.92 14.75 7.39
C LEU A 236 9.94 15.91 7.18
N SER A 237 8.66 15.60 6.97
CA SER A 237 7.62 16.62 6.92
C SER A 237 7.23 17.07 8.33
N SER A 238 7.24 18.38 8.56
CA SER A 238 6.74 19.00 9.80
C SER A 238 5.23 19.22 9.82
N ASP A 239 4.57 19.07 8.66
CA ASP A 239 3.20 19.56 8.46
C ASP A 239 2.23 18.45 8.03
N ASP A 240 2.77 17.30 7.59
CA ASP A 240 1.96 16.19 7.10
C ASP A 240 1.73 15.14 8.20
N ALA A 241 0.53 15.08 8.71
CA ALA A 241 0.11 14.06 9.68
C ALA A 241 -0.01 12.67 9.06
N PRO A 242 0.01 11.59 9.87
CA PRO A 242 -0.29 10.23 9.45
C PRO A 242 -1.63 10.13 8.72
N GLY A 243 -1.70 9.22 7.74
CA GLY A 243 -2.91 9.15 6.91
C GLY A 243 -3.14 7.80 6.24
N TRP A 244 -4.15 7.76 5.39
CA TRP A 244 -4.58 6.62 4.60
C TRP A 244 -5.24 7.10 3.31
N ARG A 245 -5.50 6.19 2.38
CA ARG A 245 -6.25 6.50 1.15
C ARG A 245 -7.52 5.66 1.06
N GLU A 246 -8.60 6.28 0.65
CA GLU A 246 -9.84 5.62 0.29
C GLU A 246 -10.01 5.68 -1.22
N ILE A 247 -10.33 4.55 -1.84
CA ILE A 247 -10.41 4.40 -3.29
C ILE A 247 -11.80 3.92 -3.66
N THR A 248 -12.39 4.58 -4.65
CA THR A 248 -13.67 4.19 -5.25
C THR A 248 -13.43 3.70 -6.67
N LEU A 249 -13.82 2.48 -6.93
CA LEU A 249 -13.71 1.80 -8.22
C LEU A 249 -15.08 1.82 -8.90
N ASN A 250 -15.27 2.71 -9.85
CA ASN A 250 -16.56 2.90 -10.51
C ASN A 250 -16.85 1.83 -11.58
N ILE A 251 -18.13 1.58 -11.86
CA ILE A 251 -18.54 0.60 -12.86
C ILE A 251 -18.13 0.99 -14.29
N ASP A 252 -17.91 2.28 -14.54
CA ASP A 252 -17.43 2.80 -15.83
C ASP A 252 -15.91 2.63 -16.04
N GLY A 253 -15.20 2.07 -15.05
CA GLY A 253 -13.77 1.87 -15.07
C GLY A 253 -12.95 3.08 -14.57
N SER A 254 -13.59 4.14 -14.14
CA SER A 254 -12.91 5.26 -13.50
C SER A 254 -12.56 4.95 -12.04
N ILE A 255 -11.48 5.58 -11.56
CA ILE A 255 -11.00 5.47 -10.19
C ILE A 255 -11.05 6.86 -9.54
N ASP A 256 -11.80 6.99 -8.46
CA ASP A 256 -11.71 8.15 -7.57
C ASP A 256 -10.95 7.77 -6.31
N SER A 257 -10.14 8.67 -5.78
CA SER A 257 -9.46 8.41 -4.52
C SER A 257 -9.12 9.69 -3.77
N ASP A 258 -9.22 9.60 -2.45
CA ASP A 258 -8.88 10.69 -1.53
C ASP A 258 -7.96 10.21 -0.43
N VAL A 259 -7.00 11.06 -0.06
CA VAL A 259 -6.15 10.87 1.11
C VAL A 259 -6.77 11.60 2.29
N TYR A 260 -6.91 10.88 3.38
CA TYR A 260 -7.32 11.39 4.67
C TYR A 260 -6.13 11.37 5.63
N ARG A 261 -6.10 12.33 6.55
CA ARG A 261 -5.03 12.47 7.56
C ARG A 261 -5.63 12.70 8.94
N LEU A 262 -4.86 12.32 9.96
CA LEU A 262 -5.19 12.71 11.32
C LEU A 262 -5.22 14.23 11.45
N LYS A 263 -6.11 14.72 12.30
CA LYS A 263 -6.17 16.12 12.68
C LYS A 263 -5.21 16.39 13.85
N ASP A 264 -4.92 17.65 14.10
CA ASP A 264 -4.26 18.14 15.31
C ASP A 264 -2.75 17.87 15.46
N ASN A 265 -2.04 17.51 14.41
CA ASN A 265 -0.57 17.39 14.38
C ASN A 265 0.05 16.56 15.54
N GLN A 266 -0.66 15.55 16.04
CA GLN A 266 -0.26 14.78 17.23
C GLN A 266 0.93 13.84 17.01
N PHE A 267 1.20 13.44 15.77
CA PHE A 267 2.20 12.43 15.41
C PHE A 267 3.17 12.97 14.36
N LEU A 268 3.61 14.20 14.52
CA LEU A 268 4.66 14.76 13.67
C LEU A 268 6.03 14.23 14.11
N PRO A 269 6.93 13.93 13.17
CA PRO A 269 8.25 13.42 13.49
C PRO A 269 9.17 14.52 14.05
N ASP A 270 10.24 14.08 14.70
CA ASP A 270 11.36 14.95 15.07
C ASP A 270 12.18 15.30 13.82
N VAL A 271 11.96 16.47 13.26
CA VAL A 271 12.60 16.94 12.03
C VAL A 271 14.10 17.18 12.14
N SER A 272 14.68 17.08 13.36
CA SER A 272 16.13 17.16 13.57
C SER A 272 16.85 15.84 13.22
N GLN A 273 16.10 14.75 13.03
CA GLN A 273 16.65 13.44 12.66
C GLN A 273 17.10 13.43 11.19
N ASN A 274 18.24 12.81 10.92
CA ASN A 274 18.89 12.82 9.61
C ASN A 274 18.89 11.45 8.90
N GLY A 275 18.08 10.50 9.34
CA GLY A 275 17.97 9.15 8.80
C GLY A 275 17.40 8.14 9.80
N TYR A 276 17.09 6.93 9.33
CA TYR A 276 16.58 5.82 10.15
C TYR A 276 17.02 4.48 9.57
#